data_9abef92ebb2d5777cde3cbc9e5d67f3b
#
_entry.id   9abef92ebb2d5777cde3cbc9e5d67f3b
#
_cell.length_a   1.000
_cell.length_b   1.000
_cell.length_c   1.000
_cell.angle_alpha   90.00
_cell.angle_beta   90.00
_cell.angle_gamma   90.00
#
_symmetry.space_group_name_H-M   'P 1'
#
loop_
_entity.id
_entity.type
_entity.pdbx_description
1 polymer ?
#
loop_
_entity_poly.entity_id
_entity_poly.type
_entity_poly.pdbx_seq_one_letter_code
_entity_poly.pdbx_strand_id
1 'polypeptide(L)'
;MPANLPPQYFEAEKRYRLAKDPEEKVGAVQAMLAIMPKHKGTDKLRAELRRKIARLSDEAERKYATARRAGLYIRKEGAGQVVLTGLANVGKSQLLASVTEASPEVAPYPYTTKTAIPGMMKFENIQIQLVDTPPIGDKNVRTLLANSLRGADLIAIVVDLGAEPTAQVEPTLQALREARIELLNDHLEEATQGSYQKKMLIVGNKNDLEGSSSNWERLKGE
;
A
#
# COMPACT_ATOMS: atom_id res chain seq x y z
N MET A 1 -17.08 -30.91 -24.78
CA MET A 1 -15.61 -30.98 -24.80
C MET A 1 -15.09 -29.94 -23.80
N PRO A 2 -14.18 -30.30 -22.89
CA PRO A 2 -13.59 -29.31 -22.01
C PRO A 2 -12.83 -28.29 -22.87
N ALA A 3 -13.01 -27.00 -22.56
CA ALA A 3 -12.29 -25.93 -23.26
C ALA A 3 -10.79 -26.12 -23.00
N ASN A 4 -10.02 -26.22 -24.12
CA ASN A 4 -8.56 -26.33 -24.04
C ASN A 4 -8.00 -24.95 -23.65
N LEU A 5 -7.85 -24.70 -22.34
CA LEU A 5 -7.41 -23.43 -21.80
C LEU A 5 -5.88 -23.36 -21.78
N PRO A 6 -5.26 -22.23 -22.16
CA PRO A 6 -3.80 -22.07 -22.13
C PRO A 6 -3.24 -22.19 -20.70
N PRO A 7 -1.99 -22.63 -20.51
CA PRO A 7 -1.34 -22.70 -19.17
C PRO A 7 -1.40 -21.38 -18.39
N GLN A 8 -1.26 -20.25 -19.07
CA GLN A 8 -1.35 -18.90 -18.48
C GLN A 8 -2.71 -18.62 -17.82
N TYR A 9 -3.79 -19.27 -18.28
CA TYR A 9 -5.11 -19.16 -17.63
C TYR A 9 -5.08 -19.73 -16.22
N PHE A 10 -4.43 -20.86 -16.01
CA PHE A 10 -4.32 -21.51 -14.71
C PHE A 10 -3.42 -20.72 -13.75
N GLU A 11 -2.41 -20.02 -14.27
CA GLU A 11 -1.62 -19.08 -13.46
C GLU A 11 -2.47 -17.90 -12.99
N ALA A 12 -3.28 -17.30 -13.87
CA ALA A 12 -4.20 -16.24 -13.52
C ALA A 12 -5.27 -16.73 -12.52
N GLU A 13 -5.76 -17.97 -12.68
CA GLU A 13 -6.69 -18.59 -11.73
C GLU A 13 -6.02 -18.80 -10.36
N LYS A 14 -4.76 -19.23 -10.31
CA LYS A 14 -4.00 -19.34 -9.06
C LYS A 14 -3.87 -17.98 -8.37
N ARG A 15 -3.54 -16.92 -9.13
CA ARG A 15 -3.53 -15.54 -8.60
C ARG A 15 -4.88 -15.15 -8.03
N TYR A 16 -5.98 -15.44 -8.73
CA TYR A 16 -7.32 -15.18 -8.23
C TYR A 16 -7.61 -15.87 -6.89
N ARG A 17 -7.19 -17.13 -6.71
CA ARG A 17 -7.38 -17.88 -5.48
C ARG A 17 -6.55 -17.34 -4.31
N LEU A 18 -5.37 -16.80 -4.60
CA LEU A 18 -4.47 -16.23 -3.59
C LEU A 18 -4.81 -14.77 -3.26
N ALA A 19 -5.48 -14.05 -4.17
CA ALA A 19 -5.87 -12.67 -4.01
C ALA A 19 -6.82 -12.50 -2.82
N LYS A 20 -6.50 -11.54 -1.95
CA LYS A 20 -7.26 -11.25 -0.73
C LYS A 20 -8.17 -10.03 -0.91
N ASP A 21 -7.75 -9.10 -1.74
CA ASP A 21 -8.47 -7.86 -2.00
C ASP A 21 -9.39 -7.97 -3.23
N PRO A 22 -10.62 -7.40 -3.21
CA PRO A 22 -11.51 -7.41 -4.36
C PRO A 22 -10.88 -6.85 -5.65
N GLU A 23 -10.03 -5.82 -5.58
CA GLU A 23 -9.32 -5.28 -6.74
C GLU A 23 -8.34 -6.28 -7.36
N GLU A 24 -7.51 -6.93 -6.52
CA GLU A 24 -6.60 -7.98 -6.97
C GLU A 24 -7.36 -9.13 -7.65
N LYS A 25 -8.52 -9.49 -7.09
CA LYS A 25 -9.42 -10.49 -7.67
C LYS A 25 -9.96 -10.04 -9.02
N VAL A 26 -10.38 -8.78 -9.15
CA VAL A 26 -10.83 -8.21 -10.43
C VAL A 26 -9.73 -8.30 -11.47
N GLY A 27 -8.51 -7.83 -11.14
CA GLY A 27 -7.36 -7.89 -12.05
C GLY A 27 -7.03 -9.33 -12.50
N ALA A 28 -7.05 -10.29 -11.59
CA ALA A 28 -6.81 -11.69 -11.91
C ALA A 28 -7.91 -12.27 -12.83
N VAL A 29 -9.19 -11.96 -12.59
CA VAL A 29 -10.31 -12.43 -13.46
C VAL A 29 -10.27 -11.74 -14.82
N GLN A 30 -9.86 -10.47 -14.90
CA GLN A 30 -9.63 -9.77 -16.17
C GLN A 30 -8.51 -10.44 -16.98
N ALA A 31 -7.40 -10.81 -16.33
CA ALA A 31 -6.33 -11.55 -16.96
C ALA A 31 -6.81 -12.91 -17.50
N MET A 32 -7.60 -13.67 -16.71
CA MET A 32 -8.23 -14.91 -17.17
C MET A 32 -9.09 -14.68 -18.42
N LEU A 33 -9.90 -13.62 -18.43
CA LEU A 33 -10.78 -13.28 -19.56
C LEU A 33 -9.99 -12.85 -20.82
N ALA A 34 -8.87 -12.15 -20.65
CA ALA A 34 -8.00 -11.70 -21.74
C ALA A 34 -7.30 -12.87 -22.46
N ILE A 35 -6.84 -13.86 -21.69
CA ILE A 35 -6.12 -15.04 -22.19
C ILE A 35 -7.07 -16.04 -22.87
N MET A 36 -8.37 -16.01 -22.54
CA MET A 36 -9.33 -17.00 -23.00
C MET A 36 -9.63 -16.87 -24.49
N PRO A 37 -9.52 -17.96 -25.28
CA PRO A 37 -9.87 -17.97 -26.69
C PRO A 37 -11.33 -17.56 -26.96
N LYS A 38 -11.57 -16.90 -28.09
CA LYS A 38 -12.91 -16.45 -28.50
C LYS A 38 -13.53 -17.48 -29.45
N HIS A 39 -14.24 -18.46 -28.91
CA HIS A 39 -14.99 -19.43 -29.72
C HIS A 39 -16.23 -19.92 -28.98
N LYS A 40 -17.17 -20.50 -29.69
CA LYS A 40 -18.49 -20.91 -29.21
C LYS A 40 -18.45 -21.80 -27.94
N GLY A 41 -17.37 -22.60 -27.78
CA GLY A 41 -17.18 -23.46 -26.58
C GLY A 41 -16.77 -22.71 -25.31
N THR A 42 -16.28 -21.47 -25.44
CA THR A 42 -15.85 -20.63 -24.29
C THR A 42 -16.84 -19.53 -23.94
N ASP A 43 -17.90 -19.32 -24.74
CA ASP A 43 -18.84 -18.20 -24.57
C ASP A 43 -19.51 -18.19 -23.20
N LYS A 44 -19.94 -19.36 -22.70
CA LYS A 44 -20.54 -19.48 -21.36
C LYS A 44 -19.55 -19.06 -20.27
N LEU A 45 -18.33 -19.58 -20.30
CA LEU A 45 -17.30 -19.29 -19.33
C LEU A 45 -16.88 -17.81 -19.39
N ARG A 46 -16.78 -17.22 -20.57
CA ARG A 46 -16.55 -15.76 -20.76
C ARG A 46 -17.68 -14.94 -20.14
N ALA A 47 -18.92 -15.34 -20.31
CA ALA A 47 -20.07 -14.67 -19.69
C ALA A 47 -20.02 -14.76 -18.19
N GLU A 48 -19.65 -15.92 -17.61
CA GLU A 48 -19.47 -16.10 -16.17
C GLU A 48 -18.34 -15.21 -15.62
N LEU A 49 -17.18 -15.15 -16.29
CA LEU A 49 -16.08 -14.28 -15.85
C LEU A 49 -16.47 -12.80 -15.90
N ARG A 50 -17.21 -12.34 -16.91
CA ARG A 50 -17.73 -10.97 -16.97
C ARG A 50 -18.69 -10.65 -15.82
N ARG A 51 -19.62 -11.57 -15.51
CA ARG A 51 -20.51 -11.42 -14.34
C ARG A 51 -19.71 -11.38 -13.03
N LYS A 52 -18.65 -12.19 -12.94
CA LYS A 52 -17.78 -12.23 -11.79
C LYS A 52 -17.00 -10.93 -11.62
N ILE A 53 -16.49 -10.35 -12.72
CA ILE A 53 -15.85 -9.03 -12.73
C ILE A 53 -16.84 -7.98 -12.21
N ALA A 54 -18.04 -7.89 -12.78
CA ALA A 54 -19.06 -6.91 -12.39
C ALA A 54 -19.35 -7.02 -10.88
N ARG A 55 -19.60 -8.24 -10.37
CA ARG A 55 -19.89 -8.45 -8.95
C ARG A 55 -18.73 -8.05 -8.04
N LEU A 56 -17.49 -8.41 -8.41
CA LEU A 56 -16.30 -8.06 -7.64
C LEU A 56 -16.01 -6.55 -7.69
N SER A 57 -16.28 -5.89 -8.83
CA SER A 57 -16.15 -4.43 -8.95
C SER A 57 -17.17 -3.72 -8.05
N ASP A 58 -18.44 -4.16 -8.07
CA ASP A 58 -19.48 -3.61 -7.17
C ASP A 58 -19.12 -3.83 -5.69
N GLU A 59 -18.54 -4.98 -5.35
CA GLU A 59 -18.09 -5.28 -3.99
C GLU A 59 -16.92 -4.38 -3.59
N ALA A 60 -15.96 -4.17 -4.49
CA ALA A 60 -14.86 -3.23 -4.30
C ALA A 60 -15.39 -1.81 -4.08
N GLU A 61 -16.28 -1.32 -4.96
CA GLU A 61 -16.86 0.03 -4.84
C GLU A 61 -17.62 0.22 -3.53
N ARG A 62 -18.40 -0.78 -3.08
CA ARG A 62 -19.10 -0.72 -1.78
C ARG A 62 -18.11 -0.67 -0.62
N LYS A 63 -17.05 -1.49 -0.66
CA LYS A 63 -15.97 -1.48 0.34
C LYS A 63 -15.28 -0.12 0.38
N TYR A 64 -14.97 0.47 -0.79
CA TYR A 64 -14.40 1.80 -0.91
C TYR A 64 -15.34 2.90 -0.42
N ALA A 65 -16.60 2.85 -0.81
CA ALA A 65 -17.58 3.83 -0.34
C ALA A 65 -17.71 3.81 1.19
N THR A 66 -17.70 2.62 1.80
CA THR A 66 -17.73 2.46 3.25
C THR A 66 -16.45 2.96 3.91
N ALA A 67 -15.29 2.58 3.36
CA ALA A 67 -13.99 3.01 3.87
C ALA A 67 -13.78 4.53 3.70
N ARG A 68 -14.24 5.10 2.57
CA ARG A 68 -14.21 6.55 2.31
C ARG A 68 -15.10 7.32 3.27
N ARG A 69 -16.32 6.83 3.56
CA ARG A 69 -17.21 7.44 4.57
C ARG A 69 -16.62 7.41 5.96
N ALA A 70 -15.83 6.39 6.28
CA ALA A 70 -15.11 6.26 7.54
C ALA A 70 -13.76 7.02 7.56
N GLY A 71 -13.34 7.70 6.48
CA GLY A 71 -12.03 8.33 6.35
C GLY A 71 -10.86 7.34 6.33
N LEU A 72 -11.12 6.06 6.04
CA LEU A 72 -10.16 4.95 6.22
C LEU A 72 -9.46 4.51 4.93
N TYR A 73 -9.71 5.18 3.79
CA TYR A 73 -9.16 4.76 2.52
C TYR A 73 -8.75 5.93 1.63
N ILE A 74 -7.52 5.88 1.15
CA ILE A 74 -7.00 6.78 0.11
C ILE A 74 -6.85 5.98 -1.17
N ARG A 75 -7.58 6.37 -2.21
CA ARG A 75 -7.49 5.74 -3.53
C ARG A 75 -6.09 5.97 -4.11
N LYS A 76 -5.53 4.92 -4.72
CA LYS A 76 -4.26 5.04 -5.44
C LYS A 76 -4.44 5.91 -6.68
N GLU A 77 -3.49 6.82 -6.87
CA GLU A 77 -3.38 7.70 -8.02
C GLU A 77 -1.93 7.75 -8.51
N GLY A 78 -1.73 8.01 -9.79
CA GLY A 78 -0.41 8.02 -10.40
C GLY A 78 0.18 6.63 -10.65
N ALA A 79 1.51 6.56 -10.78
CA ALA A 79 2.24 5.34 -11.12
C ALA A 79 2.41 4.37 -9.94
N GLY A 80 2.31 4.88 -8.71
CA GLY A 80 2.44 4.08 -7.49
C GLY A 80 2.11 4.89 -6.25
N GLN A 81 1.83 4.19 -5.14
CA GLN A 81 1.52 4.80 -3.86
C GLN A 81 2.57 4.42 -2.81
N VAL A 82 3.20 5.42 -2.21
CA VAL A 82 4.14 5.29 -1.10
C VAL A 82 3.49 5.82 0.17
N VAL A 83 3.44 5.01 1.21
CA VAL A 83 2.91 5.42 2.51
C VAL A 83 4.07 5.78 3.44
N LEU A 84 4.07 7.03 3.93
CA LEU A 84 5.02 7.52 4.92
C LEU A 84 4.54 7.10 6.31
N THR A 85 5.37 6.40 7.06
CA THR A 85 5.07 5.92 8.40
C THR A 85 6.25 6.16 9.36
N GLY A 86 6.02 6.07 10.66
CA GLY A 86 7.03 6.30 11.70
C GLY A 86 6.45 7.00 12.92
N LEU A 87 7.30 7.26 13.90
CA LEU A 87 6.93 7.88 15.17
C LEU A 87 6.40 9.33 15.00
N ALA A 88 5.95 9.92 16.10
CA ALA A 88 5.58 11.34 16.12
C ALA A 88 6.82 12.23 15.92
N ASN A 89 6.65 13.38 15.28
CA ASN A 89 7.68 14.42 15.12
C ASN A 89 8.93 14.04 14.30
N VAL A 90 8.95 12.90 13.61
CA VAL A 90 10.04 12.52 12.69
C VAL A 90 10.05 13.31 11.39
N GLY A 91 9.02 14.14 11.13
CA GLY A 91 8.95 15.06 9.99
C GLY A 91 8.24 14.50 8.75
N LYS A 92 7.37 13.49 8.88
CA LYS A 92 6.61 12.92 7.75
C LYS A 92 5.85 13.97 6.92
N SER A 93 5.04 14.79 7.60
CA SER A 93 4.24 15.84 6.96
C SER A 93 5.12 16.92 6.30
N GLN A 94 6.27 17.25 6.91
CA GLN A 94 7.22 18.19 6.36
C GLN A 94 7.92 17.60 5.12
N LEU A 95 8.27 16.32 5.16
CA LEU A 95 8.81 15.61 4.00
C LEU A 95 7.79 15.61 2.86
N LEU A 96 6.52 15.27 3.12
CA LEU A 96 5.46 15.34 2.12
C LEU A 96 5.39 16.73 1.49
N ALA A 97 5.31 17.79 2.30
CA ALA A 97 5.20 19.17 1.84
C ALA A 97 6.43 19.61 1.00
N SER A 98 7.62 19.09 1.28
CA SER A 98 8.84 19.47 0.57
C SER A 98 8.99 18.83 -0.80
N VAL A 99 8.41 17.64 -1.01
CA VAL A 99 8.56 16.87 -2.25
C VAL A 99 7.30 16.85 -3.12
N THR A 100 6.21 17.44 -2.66
CA THR A 100 4.97 17.59 -3.43
C THR A 100 4.71 19.06 -3.71
N GLU A 101 4.27 19.41 -4.92
CA GLU A 101 3.87 20.79 -5.27
C GLU A 101 2.53 21.21 -4.60
N ALA A 102 1.82 20.26 -4.02
CA ALA A 102 0.60 20.56 -3.30
C ALA A 102 0.96 21.20 -1.95
N SER A 103 0.56 22.46 -1.77
CA SER A 103 0.14 22.88 -0.43
C SER A 103 -0.79 21.78 0.07
N PRO A 104 -0.58 21.18 1.25
CA PRO A 104 -1.50 20.18 1.74
C PRO A 104 -2.87 20.84 1.80
N GLU A 105 -3.69 20.68 0.76
CA GLU A 105 -5.10 20.93 0.88
C GLU A 105 -5.56 19.95 1.93
N VAL A 106 -5.63 20.46 3.16
CA VAL A 106 -6.30 19.81 4.26
C VAL A 106 -7.73 19.65 3.78
N ALA A 107 -8.00 18.52 3.12
CA ALA A 107 -9.37 18.18 2.80
C ALA A 107 -10.12 18.14 4.14
N PRO A 108 -11.05 19.07 4.39
CA PRO A 108 -11.74 19.13 5.67
C PRO A 108 -12.73 17.97 5.72
N TYR A 109 -12.26 16.81 6.17
CA TYR A 109 -13.18 15.79 6.63
C TYR A 109 -13.51 16.12 8.09
N PRO A 110 -14.76 16.58 8.36
CA PRO A 110 -15.16 16.90 9.71
C PRO A 110 -15.08 15.65 10.58
N TYR A 111 -14.51 15.80 11.76
CA TYR A 111 -14.49 14.85 12.91
C TYR A 111 -13.33 13.87 13.09
N THR A 112 -12.20 13.97 12.39
CA THR A 112 -11.01 13.21 12.80
C THR A 112 -9.77 14.09 12.77
N THR A 113 -9.21 14.40 13.92
CA THR A 113 -7.98 15.15 14.13
C THR A 113 -6.70 14.44 13.63
N LYS A 114 -6.85 13.32 12.89
CA LYS A 114 -5.73 12.48 12.43
C LYS A 114 -6.11 11.77 11.12
N THR A 115 -6.16 12.50 10.04
CA THR A 115 -6.40 11.97 8.69
C THR A 115 -5.08 11.72 7.97
N ALA A 116 -5.04 10.68 7.15
CA ALA A 116 -3.95 10.49 6.20
C ALA A 116 -4.10 11.51 5.05
N ILE A 117 -3.01 12.18 4.68
CA ILE A 117 -3.00 13.26 3.68
C ILE A 117 -2.21 12.78 2.45
N PRO A 118 -2.83 12.71 1.26
CA PRO A 118 -2.13 12.39 0.03
C PRO A 118 -1.49 13.63 -0.58
N GLY A 119 -0.31 13.46 -1.19
CA GLY A 119 0.37 14.44 -2.04
C GLY A 119 0.93 13.74 -3.29
N MET A 120 1.04 14.47 -4.40
CA MET A 120 1.57 13.94 -5.65
C MET A 120 2.99 14.47 -5.87
N MET A 121 3.96 13.56 -5.85
CA MET A 121 5.35 13.85 -6.18
C MET A 121 5.58 13.62 -7.67
N LYS A 122 6.14 14.60 -8.36
CA LYS A 122 6.58 14.44 -9.75
C LYS A 122 7.95 13.78 -9.81
N PHE A 123 8.05 12.76 -10.64
CA PHE A 123 9.31 12.13 -10.96
C PHE A 123 9.38 11.88 -12.47
N GLU A 124 10.25 12.60 -13.16
CA GLU A 124 10.33 12.61 -14.62
C GLU A 124 8.93 12.87 -15.26
N ASN A 125 8.40 11.91 -16.01
CA ASN A 125 7.11 11.98 -16.71
C ASN A 125 5.99 11.23 -15.98
N ILE A 126 6.21 10.80 -14.73
CA ILE A 126 5.22 10.12 -13.91
C ILE A 126 4.93 10.89 -12.63
N GLN A 127 3.82 10.55 -11.99
CA GLN A 127 3.50 11.02 -10.64
C GLN A 127 3.42 9.84 -9.68
N ILE A 128 4.00 10.02 -8.49
CA ILE A 128 3.97 9.05 -7.40
C ILE A 128 3.16 9.67 -6.27
N GLN A 129 2.15 8.95 -5.80
CA GLN A 129 1.35 9.39 -4.67
C GLN A 129 2.07 9.08 -3.36
N LEU A 130 2.35 10.11 -2.58
CA LEU A 130 2.84 9.98 -1.22
C LEU A 130 1.66 10.16 -0.26
N VAL A 131 1.59 9.35 0.78
CA VAL A 131 0.53 9.42 1.79
C VAL A 131 1.15 9.62 3.15
N ASP A 132 0.95 10.80 3.74
CA ASP A 132 1.30 11.07 5.14
C ASP A 132 0.31 10.39 6.06
N THR A 133 0.80 9.64 7.05
CA THR A 133 -0.03 8.92 8.01
C THR A 133 0.16 9.44 9.43
N PRO A 134 -0.86 9.30 10.28
CA PRO A 134 -0.71 9.53 11.70
C PRO A 134 0.44 8.71 12.31
N PRO A 135 1.04 9.18 13.41
CA PRO A 135 2.16 8.49 14.04
C PRO A 135 1.77 7.08 14.50
N ILE A 136 2.71 6.16 14.36
CA ILE A 136 2.59 4.81 14.91
C ILE A 136 2.49 4.90 16.43
N GLY A 137 1.66 4.06 17.02
CA GLY A 137 1.41 4.03 18.47
C GLY A 137 0.09 4.64 18.90
N ASP A 138 -0.59 5.41 18.05
CA ASP A 138 -1.94 5.89 18.35
C ASP A 138 -2.98 4.78 18.13
N LYS A 139 -3.53 4.29 19.23
CA LYS A 139 -4.52 3.20 19.20
C LYS A 139 -5.80 3.56 18.40
N ASN A 140 -6.15 4.84 18.35
CA ASN A 140 -7.37 5.32 17.69
C ASN A 140 -7.29 5.27 16.16
N VAL A 141 -6.07 5.25 15.61
CA VAL A 141 -5.85 5.26 14.15
C VAL A 141 -5.30 3.94 13.61
N ARG A 142 -5.18 2.90 14.43
CA ARG A 142 -4.63 1.59 14.02
C ARG A 142 -5.29 1.03 12.77
N THR A 143 -6.61 1.10 12.66
CA THR A 143 -7.36 0.56 11.51
C THR A 143 -7.10 1.36 10.24
N LEU A 144 -7.05 2.70 10.35
CA LEU A 144 -6.72 3.60 9.25
C LEU A 144 -5.30 3.32 8.75
N LEU A 145 -4.35 3.31 9.67
CA LEU A 145 -2.95 3.04 9.37
C LEU A 145 -2.76 1.68 8.70
N ALA A 146 -3.34 0.62 9.26
CA ALA A 146 -3.25 -0.72 8.70
C ALA A 146 -3.83 -0.82 7.28
N ASN A 147 -4.96 -0.16 7.01
CA ASN A 147 -5.56 -0.15 5.67
C ASN A 147 -4.69 0.60 4.65
N SER A 148 -4.15 1.76 5.01
CA SER A 148 -3.25 2.53 4.16
C SER A 148 -1.97 1.75 3.85
N LEU A 149 -1.35 1.15 4.86
CA LEU A 149 -0.13 0.37 4.72
C LEU A 149 -0.33 -0.90 3.88
N ARG A 150 -1.45 -1.61 4.06
CA ARG A 150 -1.79 -2.80 3.24
C ARG A 150 -2.06 -2.45 1.78
N GLY A 151 -2.62 -1.27 1.54
CA GLY A 151 -2.87 -0.75 0.20
C GLY A 151 -1.62 -0.26 -0.53
N ALA A 152 -0.57 0.15 0.18
CA ALA A 152 0.63 0.74 -0.39
C ALA A 152 1.39 -0.19 -1.35
N ASP A 153 2.07 0.39 -2.33
CA ASP A 153 3.04 -0.32 -3.17
C ASP A 153 4.42 -0.35 -2.49
N LEU A 154 4.74 0.71 -1.73
CA LEU A 154 5.95 0.86 -0.94
C LEU A 154 5.62 1.50 0.41
N ILE A 155 6.27 1.07 1.47
CA ILE A 155 6.22 1.70 2.80
C ILE A 155 7.54 2.42 3.04
N ALA A 156 7.48 3.74 3.29
CA ALA A 156 8.62 4.53 3.68
C ALA A 156 8.58 4.80 5.20
N ILE A 157 9.51 4.20 5.92
CA ILE A 157 9.69 4.41 7.36
C ILE A 157 10.56 5.65 7.53
N VAL A 158 9.99 6.73 8.05
CA VAL A 158 10.72 7.98 8.30
C VAL A 158 11.25 7.97 9.73
N VAL A 159 12.55 8.20 9.88
CA VAL A 159 13.26 8.28 11.16
C VAL A 159 13.94 9.63 11.33
N ASP A 160 14.01 10.11 12.56
CA ASP A 160 14.71 11.33 12.94
C ASP A 160 16.18 11.00 13.22
N LEU A 161 17.09 11.49 12.40
CA LEU A 161 18.53 11.27 12.57
C LEU A 161 19.15 12.12 13.69
N GLY A 162 18.43 13.13 14.17
CA GLY A 162 18.86 13.90 15.35
C GLY A 162 18.66 13.17 16.68
N ALA A 163 17.95 12.03 16.64
CA ALA A 163 17.73 11.16 17.79
C ALA A 163 18.27 9.75 17.51
N GLU A 164 18.14 8.81 18.44
CA GLU A 164 18.54 7.41 18.24
C GLU A 164 17.63 6.75 17.19
N PRO A 165 18.12 6.46 15.95
CA PRO A 165 17.24 6.02 14.88
C PRO A 165 16.79 4.56 15.05
N THR A 166 17.62 3.68 15.62
CA THR A 166 17.28 2.27 15.80
C THR A 166 16.15 2.10 16.81
N ALA A 167 16.13 2.91 17.86
CA ALA A 167 15.02 2.97 18.82
C ALA A 167 13.68 3.43 18.21
N GLN A 168 13.71 4.03 17.02
CA GLN A 168 12.51 4.44 16.27
C GLN A 168 12.03 3.36 15.27
N VAL A 169 12.96 2.58 14.73
CA VAL A 169 12.66 1.54 13.73
C VAL A 169 11.92 0.37 14.37
N GLU A 170 12.42 -0.16 15.50
CA GLU A 170 11.84 -1.37 16.10
C GLU A 170 10.36 -1.23 16.49
N PRO A 171 9.90 -0.15 17.17
CA PRO A 171 8.47 0.04 17.44
C PRO A 171 7.64 0.16 16.15
N THR A 172 8.25 0.73 15.09
CA THR A 172 7.60 0.85 13.78
C THR A 172 7.42 -0.52 13.14
N LEU A 173 8.46 -1.35 13.12
CA LEU A 173 8.38 -2.72 12.60
C LEU A 173 7.41 -3.58 13.41
N GLN A 174 7.40 -3.44 14.72
CA GLN A 174 6.43 -4.15 15.56
C GLN A 174 4.98 -3.79 15.20
N ALA A 175 4.68 -2.52 15.01
CA ALA A 175 3.34 -2.08 14.61
C ALA A 175 2.96 -2.58 13.21
N LEU A 176 3.92 -2.71 12.28
CA LEU A 176 3.70 -3.32 10.97
C LEU A 176 3.38 -4.81 11.10
N ARG A 177 4.11 -5.55 11.94
CA ARG A 177 3.82 -6.98 12.23
C ARG A 177 2.43 -7.15 12.84
N GLU A 178 2.03 -6.29 13.79
CA GLU A 178 0.67 -6.29 14.36
C GLU A 178 -0.41 -6.03 13.29
N ALA A 179 -0.10 -5.23 12.26
CA ALA A 179 -0.95 -4.99 11.11
C ALA A 179 -0.91 -6.14 10.08
N ARG A 180 -0.18 -7.23 10.35
CA ARG A 180 0.09 -8.36 9.45
C ARG A 180 0.80 -7.95 8.16
N ILE A 181 1.74 -7.01 8.27
CA ILE A 181 2.57 -6.54 7.17
C ILE A 181 4.00 -7.06 7.42
N GLU A 182 4.53 -7.78 6.45
CA GLU A 182 5.86 -8.35 6.46
C GLU A 182 6.73 -7.68 5.40
N LEU A 183 8.03 -7.58 5.67
CA LEU A 183 9.01 -7.16 4.67
C LEU A 183 9.04 -8.17 3.53
N LEU A 184 9.01 -7.66 2.31
CA LEU A 184 9.32 -8.47 1.14
C LEU A 184 10.84 -8.61 1.08
N ASN A 185 11.35 -9.77 1.48
CA ASN A 185 12.74 -10.14 1.30
C ASN A 185 12.93 -10.76 -0.09
N ASP A 186 14.06 -10.47 -0.75
CA ASP A 186 14.45 -11.09 -2.03
C ASP A 186 14.70 -12.61 -1.90
N HIS A 187 14.89 -13.09 -0.69
CA HIS A 187 14.89 -14.54 -0.38
C HIS A 187 13.43 -14.96 -0.20
N LEU A 188 12.95 -15.74 -1.16
CA LEU A 188 11.61 -16.33 -1.29
C LEU A 188 11.19 -17.16 -0.04
N GLU A 189 11.05 -16.54 1.10
CA GLU A 189 10.31 -17.13 2.20
C GLU A 189 8.82 -17.01 1.87
N GLU A 190 8.13 -18.13 1.89
CA GLU A 190 6.68 -18.17 1.67
C GLU A 190 6.01 -17.24 2.69
N ALA A 191 5.23 -16.28 2.18
CA ALA A 191 4.49 -15.37 3.04
C ALA A 191 3.68 -16.15 4.08
N THR A 192 3.75 -15.75 5.33
CA THR A 192 2.90 -16.31 6.39
C THR A 192 1.44 -16.21 5.96
N GLN A 193 0.70 -17.29 6.08
CA GLN A 193 -0.68 -17.35 5.62
C GLN A 193 -1.51 -16.22 6.27
N GLY A 194 -1.95 -15.27 5.45
CA GLY A 194 -2.75 -14.12 5.92
C GLY A 194 -1.97 -12.82 6.07
N SER A 195 -0.64 -12.78 5.86
CA SER A 195 0.16 -11.55 5.87
C SER A 195 0.17 -10.84 4.51
N TYR A 196 0.56 -9.56 4.53
CA TYR A 196 0.76 -8.71 3.36
C TYR A 196 2.26 -8.42 3.22
N GLN A 197 2.90 -8.98 2.21
CA GLN A 197 4.30 -8.66 1.92
C GLN A 197 4.41 -7.29 1.25
N LYS A 198 5.28 -6.42 1.76
CA LYS A 198 5.50 -5.06 1.26
C LYS A 198 6.98 -4.75 1.16
N LYS A 199 7.33 -4.03 0.08
CA LYS A 199 8.63 -3.38 -0.02
C LYS A 199 8.70 -2.26 1.00
N MET A 200 9.85 -2.10 1.64
CA MET A 200 10.07 -1.03 2.62
C MET A 200 11.35 -0.25 2.28
N LEU A 201 11.33 1.02 2.62
CA LEU A 201 12.45 1.94 2.52
C LEU A 201 12.57 2.69 3.84
N ILE A 202 13.79 2.85 4.36
CA ILE A 202 14.06 3.72 5.50
C ILE A 202 14.52 5.09 4.99
N VAL A 203 13.89 6.15 5.46
CA VAL A 203 14.20 7.53 5.12
C VAL A 203 14.74 8.24 6.37
N GLY A 204 16.04 8.52 6.38
CA GLY A 204 16.67 9.33 7.43
C GLY A 204 16.36 10.81 7.22
N ASN A 205 15.57 11.40 8.09
CA ASN A 205 15.23 12.82 8.05
C ASN A 205 16.03 13.63 9.07
N LYS A 206 16.04 14.96 8.92
CA LYS A 206 16.78 15.90 9.77
C LYS A 206 18.31 15.67 9.73
N ASN A 207 18.83 15.40 8.57
CA ASN A 207 20.26 15.18 8.35
C ASN A 207 21.13 16.45 8.53
N ASP A 208 20.50 17.58 8.71
CA ASP A 208 21.09 18.88 9.05
C ASP A 208 21.49 19.01 10.52
N LEU A 209 21.01 18.11 11.38
CA LEU A 209 21.32 18.14 12.81
C LEU A 209 22.70 17.55 13.12
N GLU A 210 23.32 18.05 14.20
CA GLU A 210 24.58 17.51 14.71
C GLU A 210 24.47 16.04 15.08
N GLY A 211 25.43 15.21 14.67
CA GLY A 211 25.44 13.77 14.94
C GLY A 211 24.61 12.92 13.96
N SER A 212 23.81 13.52 13.09
CA SER A 212 22.91 12.81 12.14
C SER A 212 23.67 11.87 11.21
N SER A 213 24.84 12.26 10.70
CA SER A 213 25.66 11.42 9.81
C SER A 213 26.12 10.14 10.52
N SER A 214 26.55 10.23 11.80
CA SER A 214 26.93 9.07 12.59
C SER A 214 25.74 8.15 12.84
N ASN A 215 24.59 8.72 13.16
CA ASN A 215 23.35 7.97 13.36
C ASN A 215 22.87 7.26 12.08
N TRP A 216 23.08 7.89 10.92
CA TRP A 216 22.80 7.27 9.63
C TRP A 216 23.70 6.08 9.33
N GLU A 217 25.00 6.18 9.59
CA GLU A 217 25.94 5.06 9.39
C GLU A 217 25.62 3.88 10.33
N ARG A 218 25.22 4.15 11.57
CA ARG A 218 24.76 3.09 12.50
C ARG A 218 23.52 2.39 11.98
N LEU A 219 22.55 3.14 11.51
CA LEU A 219 21.30 2.58 10.96
C LEU A 219 21.53 1.69 9.74
N LYS A 220 22.55 1.99 8.93
CA LYS A 220 22.91 1.16 7.77
C LYS A 220 23.64 -0.13 8.14
N GLY A 221 24.26 -0.16 9.30
CA GLY A 221 25.04 -1.31 9.78
C GLY A 221 24.21 -2.38 10.50
N GLU A 222 22.99 -2.09 10.82
CA GLU A 222 22.01 -3.02 11.44
C GLU A 222 21.04 -3.60 10.39
#